data_b2579b7dcae45885338b0d8899279e35
#
_entry.id   b2579b7dcae45885338b0d8899279e35
#
_cell.length_a   1.000
_cell.length_b   1.000
_cell.length_c   1.000
_cell.angle_alpha   90.00
_cell.angle_beta   90.00
_cell.angle_gamma   90.00
#
_symmetry.space_group_name_H-M   'P 1'
#
loop_
_entity.id
_entity.type
_entity.pdbx_description
1 polymer ?
#
loop_
_entity_poly.entity_id
_entity_poly.type
_entity_poly.pdbx_seq_one_letter_code
_entity_poly.pdbx_strand_id
1 'polypeptide(L)'
;MYEIDLNLPKQIVADVLSNHEIHSVAFVGCGASMSDLYPAKYFLANNTDKLNVQIFTANEFNYDTPSWVNEHTFVITCSLGGSTPETVEANKTAKKHNCPVVSLTNKAGSALTVDADHVIVHGFHANYAAKCEKPGYAIALALEILQQTEGYDHYEDMITGLTNIFELCENAAQSAKGLAKQFAQDFKDDKMIYFMASGASEKMAYSHAAFLFTEMQWIDAAAYNTGEYFHGPFEVSTEGKPYVFFMSDGATRPMDARALTFLKRMGAKVALIDSKDYGLADAVPASVVTYFNPLLHLAVMREYGNQIAEARQHPLTMRRYMWKLSY
;
A
#
# COMPACT_ATOMS: atom_id res chain seq x y z
N MET A 1 -6.71 2.59 -22.57
CA MET A 1 -7.17 2.23 -21.20
C MET A 1 -6.12 1.32 -20.60
N TYR A 2 -5.69 1.57 -19.39
CA TYR A 2 -4.70 0.73 -18.69
C TYR A 2 -5.45 -0.26 -17.83
N GLU A 3 -5.23 -1.55 -18.03
CA GLU A 3 -5.99 -2.61 -17.36
C GLU A 3 -5.05 -3.67 -16.80
N ILE A 4 -5.43 -4.26 -15.67
CA ILE A 4 -4.82 -5.49 -15.16
C ILE A 4 -5.69 -6.69 -15.55
N ASP A 5 -5.09 -7.87 -15.63
CA ASP A 5 -5.84 -9.10 -15.88
C ASP A 5 -6.57 -9.55 -14.60
N LEU A 6 -7.85 -9.19 -14.46
CA LEU A 6 -8.69 -9.58 -13.34
C LEU A 6 -9.07 -11.07 -13.34
N ASN A 7 -8.93 -11.79 -14.47
CA ASN A 7 -9.18 -13.21 -14.51
C ASN A 7 -8.07 -14.01 -13.79
N LEU A 8 -6.84 -13.50 -13.78
CA LEU A 8 -5.72 -14.20 -13.14
C LEU A 8 -5.92 -14.39 -11.62
N PRO A 9 -6.24 -13.35 -10.81
CA PRO A 9 -6.59 -13.54 -9.40
C PRO A 9 -7.76 -14.50 -9.19
N LYS A 10 -8.80 -14.39 -10.01
CA LYS A 10 -9.98 -15.28 -9.95
C LYS A 10 -9.63 -16.75 -10.14
N GLN A 11 -8.79 -17.06 -11.13
CA GLN A 11 -8.34 -18.42 -11.41
C GLN A 11 -7.43 -18.95 -10.29
N ILE A 12 -6.49 -18.13 -9.79
CA ILE A 12 -5.60 -18.49 -8.69
C ILE A 12 -6.41 -18.86 -7.45
N VAL A 13 -7.36 -18.03 -7.06
CA VAL A 13 -8.19 -18.28 -5.86
C VAL A 13 -9.06 -19.53 -6.05
N ALA A 14 -9.66 -19.74 -7.24
CA ALA A 14 -10.44 -20.92 -7.54
C ALA A 14 -9.60 -22.20 -7.44
N ASP A 15 -8.35 -22.18 -7.95
CA ASP A 15 -7.44 -23.32 -7.85
C ASP A 15 -7.06 -23.62 -6.39
N VAL A 16 -6.71 -22.60 -5.61
CA VAL A 16 -6.40 -22.75 -4.18
C VAL A 16 -7.60 -23.34 -3.41
N LEU A 17 -8.79 -22.78 -3.59
CA LEU A 17 -10.00 -23.24 -2.88
C LEU A 17 -10.49 -24.63 -3.33
N SER A 18 -10.10 -25.09 -4.53
CA SER A 18 -10.40 -26.45 -4.98
C SER A 18 -9.55 -27.51 -4.27
N ASN A 19 -8.39 -27.12 -3.74
CA ASN A 19 -7.41 -28.01 -3.11
C ASN A 19 -7.27 -27.80 -1.60
N HIS A 20 -7.72 -26.64 -1.08
CA HIS A 20 -7.57 -26.24 0.32
C HIS A 20 -8.85 -25.64 0.88
N GLU A 21 -9.21 -26.01 2.09
CA GLU A 21 -10.20 -25.29 2.90
C GLU A 21 -9.49 -24.15 3.62
N ILE A 22 -9.81 -22.88 3.31
CA ILE A 22 -9.10 -21.71 3.83
C ILE A 22 -9.87 -21.09 5.01
N HIS A 23 -9.16 -20.92 6.14
CA HIS A 23 -9.67 -20.29 7.36
C HIS A 23 -8.92 -19.00 7.70
N SER A 24 -7.75 -18.80 7.10
CA SER A 24 -6.90 -17.65 7.38
C SER A 24 -6.21 -17.13 6.12
N VAL A 25 -5.93 -15.82 6.10
CA VAL A 25 -5.13 -15.18 5.04
C VAL A 25 -4.00 -14.40 5.70
N ALA A 26 -2.76 -14.71 5.32
CA ALA A 26 -1.56 -14.01 5.78
C ALA A 26 -0.94 -13.22 4.61
N PHE A 27 -0.94 -11.90 4.73
CA PHE A 27 -0.19 -11.02 3.82
C PHE A 27 1.23 -10.83 4.37
N VAL A 28 2.26 -11.11 3.57
CA VAL A 28 3.64 -11.11 4.06
C VAL A 28 4.56 -10.37 3.09
N GLY A 29 5.37 -9.45 3.62
CA GLY A 29 6.33 -8.71 2.82
C GLY A 29 7.29 -7.87 3.65
N CYS A 30 8.17 -7.14 2.98
CA CYS A 30 9.08 -6.19 3.62
C CYS A 30 8.87 -4.79 3.06
N GLY A 31 8.97 -3.80 3.93
CA GLY A 31 9.05 -2.39 3.52
C GLY A 31 7.83 -1.93 2.72
N ALA A 32 8.08 -1.23 1.62
CA ALA A 32 7.03 -0.72 0.75
C ALA A 32 6.17 -1.85 0.15
N SER A 33 6.72 -3.04 -0.09
CA SER A 33 5.95 -4.17 -0.60
C SER A 33 4.91 -4.69 0.40
N MET A 34 5.25 -4.72 1.70
CA MET A 34 4.27 -5.02 2.76
C MET A 34 3.18 -3.92 2.81
N SER A 35 3.58 -2.65 2.71
CA SER A 35 2.64 -1.53 2.74
C SER A 35 1.65 -1.57 1.57
N ASP A 36 2.08 -2.04 0.40
CA ASP A 36 1.23 -2.18 -0.79
C ASP A 36 0.25 -3.36 -0.69
N LEU A 37 0.49 -4.32 0.21
CA LEU A 37 -0.46 -5.38 0.56
C LEU A 37 -1.53 -4.93 1.56
N TYR A 38 -1.27 -3.84 2.30
CA TYR A 38 -2.17 -3.40 3.37
C TYR A 38 -3.59 -3.03 2.92
N PRO A 39 -3.81 -2.37 1.77
CA PRO A 39 -5.18 -2.09 1.28
C PRO A 39 -6.01 -3.36 1.10
N ALA A 40 -5.40 -4.43 0.60
CA ALA A 40 -6.04 -5.75 0.45
C ALA A 40 -6.37 -6.39 1.80
N LYS A 41 -5.42 -6.34 2.75
CA LYS A 41 -5.65 -6.77 4.13
C LYS A 41 -6.79 -5.97 4.78
N TYR A 42 -6.78 -4.64 4.62
CA TYR A 42 -7.80 -3.77 5.19
C TYR A 42 -9.19 -4.07 4.60
N PHE A 43 -9.27 -4.25 3.28
CA PHE A 43 -10.49 -4.65 2.60
C PHE A 43 -11.03 -5.98 3.13
N LEU A 44 -10.22 -7.03 3.07
CA LEU A 44 -10.65 -8.38 3.44
C LEU A 44 -11.03 -8.45 4.93
N ALA A 45 -10.22 -7.89 5.82
CA ALA A 45 -10.49 -7.91 7.26
C ALA A 45 -11.75 -7.14 7.68
N ASN A 46 -12.19 -6.15 6.88
CA ASN A 46 -13.40 -5.37 7.19
C ASN A 46 -14.67 -5.94 6.57
N ASN A 47 -14.58 -6.98 5.73
CA ASN A 47 -15.73 -7.51 5.01
C ASN A 47 -15.92 -9.01 5.19
N THR A 48 -14.97 -9.74 5.75
CA THR A 48 -15.13 -11.17 6.05
C THR A 48 -15.69 -11.39 7.46
N ASP A 49 -16.58 -12.36 7.59
CA ASP A 49 -17.08 -12.85 8.88
C ASP A 49 -16.39 -14.17 9.31
N LYS A 50 -15.67 -14.83 8.40
CA LYS A 50 -15.15 -16.19 8.60
C LYS A 50 -13.65 -16.29 8.65
N LEU A 51 -12.91 -15.38 7.99
CA LEU A 51 -11.47 -15.52 7.83
C LEU A 51 -10.68 -14.74 8.89
N ASN A 52 -9.64 -15.35 9.45
CA ASN A 52 -8.61 -14.61 10.18
C ASN A 52 -7.64 -13.96 9.19
N VAL A 53 -7.60 -12.61 9.15
CA VAL A 53 -6.83 -11.85 8.16
C VAL A 53 -5.74 -11.02 8.83
N GLN A 54 -4.48 -11.33 8.57
CA GLN A 54 -3.34 -10.67 9.20
C GLN A 54 -2.29 -10.22 8.17
N ILE A 55 -1.45 -9.27 8.57
CA ILE A 55 -0.30 -8.80 7.78
C ILE A 55 0.96 -8.82 8.64
N PHE A 56 2.07 -9.28 8.06
CA PHE A 56 3.35 -9.46 8.76
C PHE A 56 4.48 -8.83 7.98
N THR A 57 5.49 -8.33 8.70
CA THR A 57 6.81 -8.25 8.11
C THR A 57 7.32 -9.68 7.88
N ALA A 58 8.05 -9.89 6.77
CA ALA A 58 8.53 -11.24 6.47
C ALA A 58 9.46 -11.79 7.55
N ASN A 59 10.23 -10.94 8.22
CA ASN A 59 11.09 -11.37 9.33
C ASN A 59 10.29 -11.85 10.54
N GLU A 60 9.28 -11.11 10.99
CA GLU A 60 8.42 -11.56 12.09
C GLU A 60 7.71 -12.87 11.73
N PHE A 61 7.20 -12.99 10.52
CA PHE A 61 6.59 -14.23 10.03
C PHE A 61 7.56 -15.42 10.08
N ASN A 62 8.83 -15.22 9.73
CA ASN A 62 9.84 -16.28 9.73
C ASN A 62 10.31 -16.68 11.13
N TYR A 63 10.49 -15.72 12.04
CA TYR A 63 11.04 -15.98 13.38
C TYR A 63 10.00 -16.35 14.42
N ASP A 64 8.79 -15.82 14.28
CA ASP A 64 7.67 -16.03 15.21
C ASP A 64 6.39 -16.35 14.43
N THR A 65 6.43 -17.47 13.69
CA THR A 65 5.30 -17.92 12.89
C THR A 65 4.11 -18.24 13.81
N PRO A 66 2.95 -17.58 13.65
CA PRO A 66 1.80 -17.83 14.49
C PRO A 66 1.31 -19.28 14.41
N SER A 67 0.84 -19.82 15.53
CA SER A 67 0.40 -21.23 15.64
C SER A 67 -0.79 -21.61 14.76
N TRP A 68 -1.56 -20.61 14.29
CA TRP A 68 -2.67 -20.82 13.36
C TRP A 68 -2.25 -20.90 11.88
N VAL A 69 -0.97 -20.65 11.57
CA VAL A 69 -0.42 -20.81 10.23
C VAL A 69 -0.23 -22.30 9.93
N ASN A 70 -1.04 -22.81 9.03
CA ASN A 70 -1.09 -24.23 8.64
C ASN A 70 -1.68 -24.36 7.22
N GLU A 71 -2.00 -25.59 6.78
CA GLU A 71 -2.58 -25.91 5.48
C GLU A 71 -3.90 -25.19 5.13
N HIS A 72 -4.55 -24.56 6.13
CA HIS A 72 -5.75 -23.75 5.99
C HIS A 72 -5.45 -22.24 5.90
N THR A 73 -4.18 -21.85 5.79
CA THR A 73 -3.74 -20.46 5.69
C THR A 73 -3.28 -20.14 4.27
N PHE A 74 -3.99 -19.26 3.57
CA PHE A 74 -3.53 -18.76 2.28
C PHE A 74 -2.51 -17.63 2.49
N VAL A 75 -1.27 -17.86 2.06
CA VAL A 75 -0.16 -16.91 2.22
C VAL A 75 0.04 -16.12 0.93
N ILE A 76 -0.04 -14.79 1.04
CA ILE A 76 0.15 -13.85 -0.06
C ILE A 76 1.43 -13.07 0.20
N THR A 77 2.48 -13.32 -0.59
CA THR A 77 3.78 -12.67 -0.42
C THR A 77 4.05 -11.64 -1.50
N CYS A 78 4.86 -10.62 -1.18
CA CYS A 78 5.21 -9.59 -2.14
C CYS A 78 6.64 -9.09 -1.99
N SER A 79 7.38 -9.08 -3.12
CA SER A 79 8.66 -8.37 -3.26
C SER A 79 8.82 -7.84 -4.68
N LEU A 80 9.04 -6.53 -4.84
CA LEU A 80 9.15 -5.90 -6.16
C LEU A 80 10.17 -6.60 -7.06
N GLY A 81 11.40 -6.73 -6.62
CA GLY A 81 12.47 -7.40 -7.37
C GLY A 81 12.48 -8.93 -7.21
N GLY A 82 11.64 -9.48 -6.32
CA GLY A 82 11.56 -10.90 -6.03
C GLY A 82 12.84 -11.52 -5.44
N SER A 83 13.72 -10.71 -4.85
CA SER A 83 15.02 -11.14 -4.32
C SER A 83 15.26 -10.75 -2.86
N THR A 84 14.26 -10.17 -2.18
CA THR A 84 14.35 -9.84 -0.75
C THR A 84 14.48 -11.14 0.05
N PRO A 85 15.63 -11.39 0.72
CA PRO A 85 15.90 -12.70 1.32
C PRO A 85 14.83 -13.12 2.33
N GLU A 86 14.34 -12.18 3.12
CA GLU A 86 13.33 -12.42 4.16
C GLU A 86 11.99 -12.83 3.55
N THR A 87 11.59 -12.22 2.41
CA THR A 87 10.34 -12.58 1.74
C THR A 87 10.46 -13.92 1.00
N VAL A 88 11.64 -14.21 0.44
CA VAL A 88 11.93 -15.53 -0.13
C VAL A 88 11.88 -16.63 0.94
N GLU A 89 12.45 -16.38 2.13
CA GLU A 89 12.37 -17.32 3.24
C GLU A 89 10.94 -17.47 3.77
N ALA A 90 10.11 -16.40 3.70
CA ALA A 90 8.71 -16.50 4.10
C ALA A 90 7.90 -17.50 3.24
N ASN A 91 8.18 -17.60 1.93
CA ASN A 91 7.60 -18.65 1.09
C ASN A 91 7.99 -20.05 1.61
N LYS A 92 9.27 -20.27 1.91
CA LYS A 92 9.73 -21.57 2.45
C LYS A 92 9.10 -21.88 3.81
N THR A 93 8.99 -20.86 4.67
CA THR A 93 8.30 -20.98 5.97
C THR A 93 6.85 -21.39 5.76
N ALA A 94 6.12 -20.73 4.87
CA ALA A 94 4.74 -21.09 4.52
C ALA A 94 4.66 -22.54 3.98
N LYS A 95 5.56 -22.94 3.09
CA LYS A 95 5.59 -24.31 2.54
C LYS A 95 5.92 -25.36 3.60
N LYS A 96 6.74 -25.08 4.61
CA LYS A 96 6.97 -25.97 5.78
C LYS A 96 5.69 -26.21 6.58
N HIS A 97 4.76 -25.27 6.56
CA HIS A 97 3.44 -25.37 7.20
C HIS A 97 2.32 -25.85 6.23
N ASN A 98 2.69 -26.33 5.03
CA ASN A 98 1.79 -26.79 3.96
C ASN A 98 0.80 -25.72 3.47
N CYS A 99 1.10 -24.43 3.65
CA CYS A 99 0.27 -23.35 3.18
C CYS A 99 0.27 -23.25 1.64
N PRO A 100 -0.87 -22.99 0.97
CA PRO A 100 -0.86 -22.48 -0.39
C PRO A 100 -0.26 -21.06 -0.43
N VAL A 101 0.60 -20.79 -1.43
CA VAL A 101 1.36 -19.55 -1.56
C VAL A 101 1.14 -18.90 -2.92
N VAL A 102 0.74 -17.61 -2.92
CA VAL A 102 0.82 -16.77 -4.13
C VAL A 102 1.84 -15.65 -3.90
N SER A 103 2.68 -15.40 -4.89
CA SER A 103 3.71 -14.37 -4.83
C SER A 103 3.51 -13.28 -5.88
N LEU A 104 3.58 -12.01 -5.45
CA LEU A 104 3.52 -10.85 -6.33
C LEU A 104 4.93 -10.28 -6.53
N THR A 105 5.37 -10.13 -7.78
CA THR A 105 6.68 -9.58 -8.12
C THR A 105 6.66 -8.88 -9.49
N ASN A 106 7.58 -7.95 -9.72
CA ASN A 106 7.79 -7.37 -11.05
C ASN A 106 8.72 -8.23 -11.94
N LYS A 107 9.36 -9.27 -11.37
CA LYS A 107 10.39 -10.05 -12.06
C LYS A 107 10.03 -11.53 -12.12
N ALA A 108 9.58 -11.98 -13.28
CA ALA A 108 9.39 -13.40 -13.56
C ALA A 108 10.69 -14.19 -13.34
N GLY A 109 10.58 -15.41 -12.80
CA GLY A 109 11.74 -16.28 -12.54
C GLY A 109 12.70 -15.79 -11.45
N SER A 110 12.27 -14.84 -10.62
CA SER A 110 13.04 -14.41 -9.44
C SER A 110 13.03 -15.47 -8.34
N ALA A 111 13.91 -15.30 -7.32
CA ALA A 111 13.99 -16.24 -6.20
C ALA A 111 12.65 -16.42 -5.46
N LEU A 112 11.82 -15.37 -5.40
CA LEU A 112 10.51 -15.41 -4.77
C LEU A 112 9.54 -16.39 -5.47
N THR A 113 9.73 -16.63 -6.77
CA THR A 113 8.81 -17.47 -7.56
C THR A 113 9.08 -18.96 -7.40
N VAL A 114 10.19 -19.37 -6.77
CA VAL A 114 10.62 -20.79 -6.70
C VAL A 114 9.71 -21.61 -5.78
N ASP A 115 9.38 -21.06 -4.60
CA ASP A 115 8.57 -21.75 -3.58
C ASP A 115 7.12 -21.21 -3.54
N ALA A 116 6.64 -20.59 -4.62
CA ALA A 116 5.26 -20.16 -4.78
C ALA A 116 4.46 -21.15 -5.62
N ASP A 117 3.22 -21.44 -5.23
CA ASP A 117 2.29 -22.24 -6.03
C ASP A 117 1.76 -21.43 -7.22
N HIS A 118 1.54 -20.13 -7.00
CA HIS A 118 1.11 -19.19 -8.03
C HIS A 118 1.96 -17.91 -8.00
N VAL A 119 2.11 -17.29 -9.16
CA VAL A 119 2.88 -16.05 -9.31
C VAL A 119 2.09 -15.05 -10.13
N ILE A 120 1.98 -13.83 -9.60
CA ILE A 120 1.48 -12.67 -10.35
C ILE A 120 2.67 -11.77 -10.67
N VAL A 121 2.94 -11.61 -11.96
CA VAL A 121 3.95 -10.67 -12.45
C VAL A 121 3.26 -9.37 -12.81
N HIS A 122 3.62 -8.28 -12.08
CA HIS A 122 2.99 -6.97 -12.21
C HIS A 122 3.95 -5.93 -12.80
N GLY A 123 3.41 -4.86 -13.39
CA GLY A 123 4.17 -3.70 -13.81
C GLY A 123 4.66 -2.85 -12.63
N PHE A 124 5.54 -1.88 -12.91
CA PHE A 124 5.99 -0.89 -11.93
C PHE A 124 6.65 0.32 -12.57
N HIS A 125 7.52 0.12 -13.58
CA HIS A 125 8.43 1.16 -14.06
C HIS A 125 7.87 2.02 -15.19
N ALA A 126 6.86 1.53 -15.92
CA ALA A 126 6.39 2.14 -17.16
C ALA A 126 5.76 3.53 -16.94
N ASN A 127 4.87 3.65 -15.96
CA ASN A 127 4.11 4.87 -15.66
C ASN A 127 3.54 4.82 -14.23
N TYR A 128 2.69 5.77 -13.84
CA TYR A 128 2.05 5.79 -12.51
C TYR A 128 0.97 4.71 -12.37
N ALA A 129 0.24 4.40 -13.44
CA ALA A 129 -0.72 3.30 -13.46
C ALA A 129 -0.02 1.96 -13.13
N ALA A 130 1.11 1.67 -13.79
CA ALA A 130 1.90 0.46 -13.55
C ALA A 130 2.38 0.34 -12.10
N LYS A 131 2.64 1.46 -11.41
CA LYS A 131 3.02 1.43 -9.98
C LYS A 131 1.88 0.98 -9.08
N CYS A 132 0.64 1.18 -9.51
CA CYS A 132 -0.56 0.79 -8.79
C CYS A 132 -0.98 -0.66 -9.04
N GLU A 133 -0.37 -1.37 -10.02
CA GLU A 133 -0.73 -2.77 -10.30
C GLU A 133 -0.51 -3.70 -9.10
N LYS A 134 0.59 -3.55 -8.38
CA LYS A 134 0.90 -4.39 -7.21
C LYS A 134 -0.20 -4.35 -6.15
N PRO A 135 -0.57 -3.18 -5.57
CA PRO A 135 -1.71 -3.11 -4.65
C PRO A 135 -3.04 -3.44 -5.33
N GLY A 136 -3.20 -3.16 -6.62
CA GLY A 136 -4.39 -3.52 -7.39
C GLY A 136 -4.60 -5.04 -7.46
N TYR A 137 -3.57 -5.81 -7.81
CA TYR A 137 -3.62 -7.27 -7.80
C TYR A 137 -3.82 -7.85 -6.40
N ALA A 138 -3.22 -7.23 -5.37
CA ALA A 138 -3.46 -7.64 -3.99
C ALA A 138 -4.94 -7.47 -3.59
N ILE A 139 -5.57 -6.32 -3.94
CA ILE A 139 -7.00 -6.09 -3.72
C ILE A 139 -7.84 -7.08 -4.53
N ALA A 140 -7.49 -7.35 -5.79
CA ALA A 140 -8.20 -8.30 -6.63
C ALA A 140 -8.15 -9.74 -6.05
N LEU A 141 -7.00 -10.18 -5.52
CA LEU A 141 -6.91 -11.45 -4.79
C LEU A 141 -7.81 -11.47 -3.56
N ALA A 142 -7.78 -10.41 -2.74
CA ALA A 142 -8.62 -10.30 -1.55
C ALA A 142 -10.11 -10.30 -1.89
N LEU A 143 -10.50 -9.63 -2.98
CA LEU A 143 -11.86 -9.62 -3.50
C LEU A 143 -12.30 -11.03 -3.92
N GLU A 144 -11.48 -11.75 -4.67
CA GLU A 144 -11.80 -13.10 -5.11
C GLU A 144 -11.85 -14.09 -3.94
N ILE A 145 -10.97 -13.95 -2.95
CA ILE A 145 -11.04 -14.76 -1.73
C ILE A 145 -12.40 -14.56 -1.05
N LEU A 146 -12.80 -13.31 -0.81
CA LEU A 146 -14.08 -13.00 -0.17
C LEU A 146 -15.26 -13.51 -1.01
N GLN A 147 -15.26 -13.22 -2.31
CA GLN A 147 -16.34 -13.61 -3.21
C GLN A 147 -16.55 -15.11 -3.29
N GLN A 148 -15.45 -15.89 -3.37
CA GLN A 148 -15.53 -17.33 -3.57
C GLN A 148 -15.71 -18.11 -2.26
N THR A 149 -15.40 -17.52 -1.08
CA THR A 149 -15.62 -18.17 0.23
C THR A 149 -16.95 -17.81 0.88
N GLU A 150 -17.39 -16.56 0.73
CA GLU A 150 -18.55 -16.03 1.48
C GLU A 150 -19.59 -15.35 0.59
N GLY A 151 -19.17 -14.86 -0.60
CA GLY A 151 -19.92 -13.92 -1.41
C GLY A 151 -19.69 -12.48 -0.93
N TYR A 152 -19.83 -11.51 -1.85
CA TYR A 152 -19.69 -10.08 -1.51
C TYR A 152 -20.68 -9.25 -2.30
N ASP A 153 -21.59 -8.55 -1.62
CA ASP A 153 -22.71 -7.82 -2.25
C ASP A 153 -22.25 -6.71 -3.18
N HIS A 154 -21.05 -6.11 -2.94
CA HIS A 154 -20.48 -5.05 -3.76
C HIS A 154 -19.37 -5.55 -4.70
N TYR A 155 -19.41 -6.82 -5.12
CA TYR A 155 -18.40 -7.41 -6.00
C TYR A 155 -18.26 -6.63 -7.32
N GLU A 156 -19.37 -6.34 -8.00
CA GLU A 156 -19.35 -5.59 -9.27
C GLU A 156 -18.87 -4.14 -9.11
N ASP A 157 -19.17 -3.52 -7.96
CA ASP A 157 -18.65 -2.19 -7.62
C ASP A 157 -17.11 -2.21 -7.47
N MET A 158 -16.56 -3.27 -6.84
CA MET A 158 -15.11 -3.46 -6.73
C MET A 158 -14.46 -3.70 -8.09
N ILE A 159 -15.08 -4.52 -8.96
CA ILE A 159 -14.59 -4.74 -10.34
C ILE A 159 -14.58 -3.42 -11.12
N THR A 160 -15.65 -2.62 -11.00
CA THR A 160 -15.71 -1.27 -11.62
C THR A 160 -14.57 -0.38 -11.10
N GLY A 161 -14.34 -0.36 -9.78
CA GLY A 161 -13.25 0.39 -9.20
C GLY A 161 -11.88 -0.07 -9.69
N LEU A 162 -11.63 -1.39 -9.72
CA LEU A 162 -10.38 -1.97 -10.24
C LEU A 162 -10.15 -1.70 -11.73
N THR A 163 -11.21 -1.59 -12.52
CA THR A 163 -11.11 -1.25 -13.94
C THR A 163 -10.71 0.21 -14.14
N ASN A 164 -11.27 1.14 -13.36
CA ASN A 164 -11.12 2.56 -13.58
C ASN A 164 -9.92 3.20 -12.87
N ILE A 165 -9.47 2.61 -11.76
CA ILE A 165 -8.50 3.26 -10.87
C ILE A 165 -7.14 3.54 -11.52
N PHE A 166 -6.66 2.70 -12.42
CA PHE A 166 -5.31 2.84 -13.00
C PHE A 166 -5.19 4.08 -13.91
N GLU A 167 -6.19 4.31 -14.74
CA GLU A 167 -6.23 5.52 -15.57
C GLU A 167 -6.38 6.77 -14.71
N LEU A 168 -7.21 6.71 -13.67
CA LEU A 168 -7.33 7.79 -12.69
C LEU A 168 -5.98 8.08 -12.00
N CYS A 169 -5.26 7.06 -11.55
CA CYS A 169 -3.96 7.21 -10.91
C CYS A 169 -2.93 7.89 -11.82
N GLU A 170 -2.89 7.52 -13.10
CA GLU A 170 -2.00 8.16 -14.08
C GLU A 170 -2.37 9.65 -14.24
N ASN A 171 -3.65 9.95 -14.48
CA ASN A 171 -4.13 11.31 -14.68
C ASN A 171 -3.95 12.19 -13.43
N ALA A 172 -4.22 11.64 -12.26
CA ALA A 172 -4.05 12.33 -10.97
C ALA A 172 -2.58 12.71 -10.72
N ALA A 173 -1.66 11.79 -10.93
CA ALA A 173 -0.23 12.06 -10.77
C ALA A 173 0.26 13.13 -11.76
N GLN A 174 -0.22 13.10 -13.02
CA GLN A 174 0.10 14.12 -14.02
C GLN A 174 -0.46 15.50 -13.64
N SER A 175 -1.72 15.56 -13.17
CA SER A 175 -2.36 16.83 -12.75
C SER A 175 -1.71 17.42 -11.49
N ALA A 176 -1.15 16.57 -10.63
CA ALA A 176 -0.50 16.97 -9.38
C ALA A 176 0.86 17.67 -9.58
N LYS A 177 1.46 17.68 -10.78
CA LYS A 177 2.82 18.21 -11.03
C LYS A 177 3.05 19.62 -10.51
N GLY A 178 2.07 20.52 -10.67
CA GLY A 178 2.18 21.89 -10.19
C GLY A 178 2.30 21.97 -8.67
N LEU A 179 1.41 21.27 -7.97
CA LEU A 179 1.41 21.17 -6.50
C LEU A 179 2.66 20.44 -5.98
N ALA A 180 3.11 19.41 -6.67
CA ALA A 180 4.32 18.66 -6.33
C ALA A 180 5.59 19.53 -6.44
N LYS A 181 5.68 20.40 -7.46
CA LYS A 181 6.77 21.38 -7.57
C LYS A 181 6.75 22.39 -6.44
N GLN A 182 5.58 22.94 -6.09
CA GLN A 182 5.46 23.85 -4.96
C GLN A 182 5.86 23.15 -3.66
N PHE A 183 5.33 21.94 -3.40
CA PHE A 183 5.73 21.12 -2.26
C PHE A 183 7.25 20.96 -2.18
N ALA A 184 7.90 20.61 -3.29
CA ALA A 184 9.34 20.41 -3.32
C ALA A 184 10.11 21.66 -2.91
N GLN A 185 9.68 22.86 -3.32
CA GLN A 185 10.30 24.12 -2.88
C GLN A 185 10.08 24.38 -1.38
N ASP A 186 8.86 24.12 -0.89
CA ASP A 186 8.48 24.43 0.49
C ASP A 186 9.09 23.47 1.51
N PHE A 187 9.32 22.18 1.11
CA PHE A 187 9.70 21.10 2.04
C PHE A 187 11.14 20.57 1.86
N LYS A 188 11.88 20.96 0.84
CA LYS A 188 13.21 20.39 0.52
C LYS A 188 14.26 20.55 1.62
N ASP A 189 14.12 21.57 2.45
CA ASP A 189 15.10 21.93 3.49
C ASP A 189 14.64 21.49 4.90
N ASP A 190 13.45 20.90 5.02
CA ASP A 190 12.94 20.38 6.30
C ASP A 190 13.80 19.19 6.75
N LYS A 191 14.05 19.14 8.06
CA LYS A 191 14.83 18.07 8.69
C LYS A 191 13.97 16.89 9.14
N MET A 192 12.69 17.17 9.41
CA MET A 192 11.71 16.20 9.89
C MET A 192 10.36 16.52 9.25
N ILE A 193 9.70 15.51 8.67
CA ILE A 193 8.36 15.64 8.07
C ILE A 193 7.46 14.57 8.65
N TYR A 194 6.26 14.96 9.09
CA TYR A 194 5.25 14.05 9.59
C TYR A 194 4.25 13.67 8.49
N PHE A 195 3.90 12.39 8.41
CA PHE A 195 2.93 11.85 7.47
C PHE A 195 1.68 11.40 8.22
N MET A 196 0.51 11.72 7.68
CA MET A 196 -0.74 11.40 8.33
C MET A 196 -1.73 10.77 7.33
N ALA A 197 -2.38 9.71 7.78
CA ALA A 197 -3.47 9.04 7.08
C ALA A 197 -4.30 8.21 8.05
N SER A 198 -5.41 7.66 7.56
CA SER A 198 -6.24 6.71 8.29
C SER A 198 -6.77 5.60 7.38
N GLY A 199 -7.45 4.62 7.99
CA GLY A 199 -8.14 3.57 7.28
C GLY A 199 -7.25 2.82 6.30
N ALA A 200 -7.75 2.56 5.10
CA ALA A 200 -7.01 1.85 4.07
C ALA A 200 -5.69 2.54 3.66
N SER A 201 -5.60 3.87 3.83
CA SER A 201 -4.41 4.66 3.49
C SER A 201 -3.36 4.76 4.61
N GLU A 202 -3.59 4.19 5.79
CA GLU A 202 -2.65 4.28 6.92
C GLU A 202 -1.22 3.89 6.52
N LYS A 203 -1.07 2.75 5.85
CA LYS A 203 0.26 2.27 5.45
C LYS A 203 0.85 3.04 4.25
N MET A 204 0.08 3.89 3.59
CA MET A 204 0.64 4.86 2.62
C MET A 204 1.43 5.95 3.34
N ALA A 205 0.90 6.50 4.44
CA ALA A 205 1.67 7.44 5.27
C ALA A 205 2.97 6.80 5.79
N TYR A 206 2.88 5.59 6.35
CA TYR A 206 4.06 4.84 6.80
C TYR A 206 5.06 4.58 5.69
N SER A 207 4.60 4.09 4.53
CA SER A 207 5.45 3.76 3.39
C SER A 207 6.23 4.97 2.87
N HIS A 208 5.55 6.10 2.73
CA HIS A 208 6.18 7.31 2.24
C HIS A 208 7.14 7.93 3.27
N ALA A 209 6.78 7.92 4.56
CA ALA A 209 7.69 8.35 5.61
C ALA A 209 8.97 7.49 5.64
N ALA A 210 8.83 6.17 5.76
CA ALA A 210 9.96 5.27 5.95
C ALA A 210 10.79 5.08 4.67
N PHE A 211 10.14 4.88 3.50
CA PHE A 211 10.84 4.43 2.29
C PHE A 211 11.06 5.55 1.29
N LEU A 212 10.12 6.48 1.10
CA LEU A 212 10.35 7.59 0.18
C LEU A 212 11.22 8.70 0.82
N PHE A 213 10.92 9.08 2.07
CA PHE A 213 11.62 10.20 2.72
C PHE A 213 12.85 9.75 3.51
N THR A 214 12.72 8.81 4.43
CA THR A 214 13.88 8.39 5.23
C THR A 214 14.89 7.61 4.39
N GLU A 215 14.47 6.59 3.63
CA GLU A 215 15.36 5.76 2.84
C GLU A 215 15.92 6.48 1.61
N MET A 216 15.02 7.06 0.78
CA MET A 216 15.39 7.57 -0.54
C MET A 216 15.81 9.04 -0.51
N GLN A 217 15.38 9.84 0.46
CA GLN A 217 15.71 11.27 0.54
C GLN A 217 16.56 11.64 1.75
N TRP A 218 16.75 10.73 2.70
CA TRP A 218 17.51 10.96 3.94
C TRP A 218 16.97 12.16 4.73
N ILE A 219 15.67 12.34 4.71
CA ILE A 219 14.91 13.26 5.54
C ILE A 219 14.25 12.42 6.63
N ASP A 220 14.46 12.77 7.90
CA ASP A 220 13.77 12.09 8.98
C ASP A 220 12.26 12.23 8.82
N ALA A 221 11.53 11.15 9.00
CA ALA A 221 10.09 11.18 8.86
C ALA A 221 9.39 10.20 9.81
N ALA A 222 8.20 10.56 10.27
CA ALA A 222 7.33 9.72 11.07
C ALA A 222 5.92 9.68 10.47
N ALA A 223 5.21 8.60 10.71
CA ALA A 223 3.82 8.45 10.27
C ALA A 223 2.91 8.29 11.48
N TYR A 224 1.75 8.96 11.45
CA TYR A 224 0.71 8.83 12.47
C TYR A 224 -0.63 8.50 11.83
N ASN A 225 -1.34 7.56 12.45
CA ASN A 225 -2.76 7.36 12.19
C ASN A 225 -3.54 8.57 12.73
N THR A 226 -4.43 9.15 11.93
CA THR A 226 -5.21 10.32 12.36
C THR A 226 -6.14 10.02 13.53
N GLY A 227 -6.53 8.75 13.75
CA GLY A 227 -7.27 8.29 14.92
C GLY A 227 -6.48 8.35 16.22
N GLU A 228 -5.16 8.12 16.15
CA GLU A 228 -4.26 8.19 17.28
C GLU A 228 -3.66 9.60 17.51
N TYR A 229 -3.82 10.49 16.55
CA TYR A 229 -3.15 11.80 16.56
C TYR A 229 -3.41 12.60 17.85
N PHE A 230 -4.65 12.61 18.33
CA PHE A 230 -5.03 13.35 19.55
C PHE A 230 -4.69 12.62 20.86
N HIS A 231 -4.02 11.49 20.80
CA HIS A 231 -3.59 10.70 21.96
C HIS A 231 -2.08 10.81 22.23
N GLY A 232 -1.50 11.99 21.92
CA GLY A 232 -0.09 12.32 22.19
C GLY A 232 0.58 13.07 21.03
N PRO A 233 0.58 12.55 19.78
CA PRO A 233 1.32 13.15 18.67
C PRO A 233 0.98 14.62 18.36
N PHE A 234 -0.22 15.08 18.67
CA PHE A 234 -0.64 16.46 18.44
C PHE A 234 0.17 17.51 19.26
N GLU A 235 0.81 17.10 20.35
CA GLU A 235 1.63 17.98 21.21
C GLU A 235 2.85 18.58 20.49
N VAL A 236 3.32 17.95 19.40
CA VAL A 236 4.44 18.50 18.61
C VAL A 236 3.99 19.45 17.50
N SER A 237 2.68 19.68 17.35
CA SER A 237 2.13 20.49 16.27
C SER A 237 2.19 21.98 16.61
N THR A 238 3.10 22.65 15.96
CA THR A 238 3.34 24.11 16.12
C THR A 238 3.34 24.80 14.77
N GLU A 239 3.37 26.13 14.79
CA GLU A 239 3.48 26.94 13.58
C GLU A 239 4.68 26.51 12.72
N GLY A 240 4.46 26.38 11.42
CA GLY A 240 5.46 25.97 10.44
C GLY A 240 5.89 24.49 10.48
N LYS A 241 5.41 23.68 11.42
CA LYS A 241 5.75 22.27 11.50
C LYS A 241 5.28 21.52 10.25
N PRO A 242 6.16 20.75 9.55
CA PRO A 242 5.82 20.19 8.26
C PRO A 242 5.05 18.87 8.35
N TYR A 243 3.93 18.81 7.66
CA TYR A 243 3.07 17.63 7.53
C TYR A 243 2.72 17.36 6.08
N VAL A 244 2.74 16.08 5.69
CA VAL A 244 2.08 15.55 4.51
C VAL A 244 0.83 14.81 4.97
N PHE A 245 -0.32 15.20 4.44
CA PHE A 245 -1.61 14.71 4.91
C PHE A 245 -2.37 14.04 3.76
N PHE A 246 -2.60 12.73 3.88
CA PHE A 246 -3.46 11.98 2.98
C PHE A 246 -4.88 11.99 3.50
N MET A 247 -5.78 12.64 2.77
CA MET A 247 -7.19 12.71 3.15
C MET A 247 -8.01 11.78 2.26
N SER A 248 -8.51 10.73 2.89
CA SER A 248 -9.29 9.71 2.19
C SER A 248 -10.73 10.19 1.89
N ASP A 249 -11.32 9.68 0.84
CA ASP A 249 -12.77 9.65 0.67
C ASP A 249 -13.35 8.37 1.28
N GLY A 250 -14.47 8.47 2.00
CA GLY A 250 -15.11 7.33 2.67
C GLY A 250 -15.22 7.48 4.18
N ALA A 251 -15.36 6.36 4.88
CA ALA A 251 -15.80 6.28 6.28
C ALA A 251 -14.89 7.02 7.28
N THR A 252 -13.57 7.03 7.08
CA THR A 252 -12.60 7.66 8.00
C THR A 252 -12.41 9.16 7.76
N ARG A 253 -12.99 9.74 6.70
CA ARG A 253 -12.84 11.14 6.35
C ARG A 253 -13.18 12.14 7.48
N PRO A 254 -14.24 11.96 8.31
CA PRO A 254 -14.54 12.87 9.41
C PRO A 254 -13.40 12.95 10.44
N MET A 255 -12.72 11.84 10.69
CA MET A 255 -11.56 11.77 11.59
C MET A 255 -10.36 12.50 10.99
N ASP A 256 -10.09 12.31 9.70
CA ASP A 256 -9.05 13.02 8.96
C ASP A 256 -9.32 14.54 8.97
N ALA A 257 -10.55 14.96 8.70
CA ALA A 257 -10.96 16.38 8.70
C ALA A 257 -10.75 17.04 10.06
N ARG A 258 -11.00 16.33 11.16
CA ARG A 258 -10.75 16.84 12.52
C ARG A 258 -9.26 17.10 12.73
N ALA A 259 -8.40 16.17 12.35
CA ALA A 259 -6.94 16.33 12.50
C ALA A 259 -6.40 17.46 11.61
N LEU A 260 -6.83 17.53 10.35
CA LEU A 260 -6.45 18.62 9.43
C LEU A 260 -6.87 19.99 9.93
N THR A 261 -8.10 20.11 10.48
CA THR A 261 -8.60 21.36 11.06
C THR A 261 -7.73 21.82 12.23
N PHE A 262 -7.29 20.91 13.08
CA PHE A 262 -6.38 21.23 14.18
C PHE A 262 -5.02 21.69 13.66
N LEU A 263 -4.40 20.98 12.71
CA LEU A 263 -3.11 21.37 12.12
C LEU A 263 -3.17 22.77 11.50
N LYS A 264 -4.23 23.07 10.76
CA LYS A 264 -4.44 24.42 10.19
C LYS A 264 -4.57 25.49 11.26
N ARG A 265 -5.30 25.21 12.36
CA ARG A 265 -5.44 26.13 13.50
C ARG A 265 -4.12 26.40 14.20
N MET A 266 -3.21 25.42 14.27
CA MET A 266 -1.88 25.57 14.86
C MET A 266 -0.87 26.23 13.91
N GLY A 267 -1.26 26.58 12.70
CA GLY A 267 -0.35 27.18 11.71
C GLY A 267 0.68 26.21 11.16
N ALA A 268 0.42 24.90 11.22
CA ALA A 268 1.32 23.90 10.66
C ALA A 268 1.45 24.05 9.14
N LYS A 269 2.63 23.73 8.60
CA LYS A 269 2.89 23.67 7.17
C LYS A 269 2.38 22.33 6.62
N VAL A 270 1.24 22.33 5.93
CA VAL A 270 0.57 21.12 5.50
C VAL A 270 0.52 21.00 3.98
N ALA A 271 1.12 19.91 3.45
CA ALA A 271 0.87 19.44 2.09
C ALA A 271 -0.30 18.44 2.13
N LEU A 272 -1.47 18.87 1.62
CA LEU A 272 -2.68 18.06 1.59
C LEU A 272 -2.79 17.32 0.25
N ILE A 273 -3.00 16.01 0.31
CA ILE A 273 -3.39 15.17 -0.82
C ILE A 273 -4.78 14.61 -0.52
N ASP A 274 -5.80 15.27 -1.03
CA ASP A 274 -7.21 14.89 -0.84
C ASP A 274 -7.71 14.10 -2.04
N SER A 275 -8.19 12.88 -1.82
CA SER A 275 -8.69 12.02 -2.90
C SER A 275 -9.84 12.65 -3.69
N LYS A 276 -10.62 13.54 -3.07
CA LYS A 276 -11.71 14.26 -3.76
C LYS A 276 -11.22 15.25 -4.81
N ASP A 277 -10.04 15.82 -4.61
CA ASP A 277 -9.47 16.79 -5.56
C ASP A 277 -9.04 16.14 -6.88
N TYR A 278 -8.97 14.81 -6.90
CA TYR A 278 -8.54 14.00 -8.06
C TYR A 278 -9.68 13.17 -8.68
N GLY A 279 -10.93 13.35 -8.25
CA GLY A 279 -12.08 12.71 -8.87
C GLY A 279 -12.25 11.21 -8.52
N LEU A 280 -11.78 10.76 -7.36
CA LEU A 280 -11.90 9.35 -6.98
C LEU A 280 -13.35 8.87 -6.98
N ALA A 281 -14.26 9.66 -6.43
CA ALA A 281 -15.69 9.34 -6.36
C ALA A 281 -16.41 9.33 -7.72
N ASP A 282 -15.81 9.91 -8.77
CA ASP A 282 -16.36 9.87 -10.14
C ASP A 282 -15.96 8.58 -10.87
N ALA A 283 -14.85 7.97 -10.46
CA ALA A 283 -14.29 6.77 -11.09
C ALA A 283 -14.65 5.48 -10.35
N VAL A 284 -14.91 5.58 -9.04
CA VAL A 284 -15.10 4.42 -8.15
C VAL A 284 -16.45 4.54 -7.44
N PRO A 285 -17.29 3.49 -7.45
CA PRO A 285 -18.57 3.49 -6.73
C PRO A 285 -18.42 3.83 -5.25
N ALA A 286 -19.37 4.61 -4.72
CA ALA A 286 -19.34 5.10 -3.34
C ALA A 286 -19.31 3.98 -2.28
N SER A 287 -19.92 2.83 -2.57
CA SER A 287 -19.93 1.64 -1.71
C SER A 287 -18.53 1.10 -1.39
N VAL A 288 -17.56 1.31 -2.30
CA VAL A 288 -16.21 0.73 -2.22
C VAL A 288 -15.08 1.76 -2.29
N VAL A 289 -15.40 3.05 -2.40
CA VAL A 289 -14.42 4.14 -2.57
C VAL A 289 -13.31 4.14 -1.53
N THR A 290 -13.61 3.74 -0.30
CA THR A 290 -12.66 3.64 0.81
C THR A 290 -11.41 2.82 0.45
N TYR A 291 -11.55 1.76 -0.32
CA TYR A 291 -10.47 0.80 -0.61
C TYR A 291 -9.52 1.25 -1.72
N PHE A 292 -9.91 2.27 -2.49
CA PHE A 292 -9.13 2.77 -3.63
C PHE A 292 -8.30 4.02 -3.35
N ASN A 293 -8.55 4.71 -2.21
CA ASN A 293 -7.72 5.85 -1.79
C ASN A 293 -6.20 5.54 -1.77
N PRO A 294 -5.75 4.38 -1.27
CA PRO A 294 -4.31 4.08 -1.21
C PRO A 294 -3.62 4.08 -2.57
N LEU A 295 -4.29 3.60 -3.63
CA LEU A 295 -3.72 3.55 -4.98
C LEU A 295 -3.53 4.96 -5.54
N LEU A 296 -4.55 5.81 -5.35
CA LEU A 296 -4.49 7.21 -5.74
C LEU A 296 -3.39 7.97 -4.97
N HIS A 297 -3.34 7.81 -3.65
CA HIS A 297 -2.31 8.43 -2.80
C HIS A 297 -0.90 7.97 -3.18
N LEU A 298 -0.71 6.68 -3.51
CA LEU A 298 0.55 6.14 -4.00
C LEU A 298 1.01 6.83 -5.28
N ALA A 299 0.11 6.95 -6.28
CA ALA A 299 0.42 7.55 -7.58
C ALA A 299 0.78 9.04 -7.44
N VAL A 300 -0.06 9.81 -6.75
CA VAL A 300 0.13 11.25 -6.55
C VAL A 300 1.41 11.52 -5.75
N MET A 301 1.60 10.81 -4.62
CA MET A 301 2.80 11.01 -3.78
C MET A 301 4.09 10.60 -4.49
N ARG A 302 4.03 9.70 -5.46
CA ARG A 302 5.21 9.37 -6.28
C ARG A 302 5.67 10.58 -7.11
N GLU A 303 4.75 11.39 -7.64
CA GLU A 303 5.11 12.63 -8.33
C GLU A 303 5.73 13.65 -7.35
N TYR A 304 5.20 13.79 -6.13
CA TYR A 304 5.80 14.60 -5.09
C TYR A 304 7.23 14.13 -4.75
N GLY A 305 7.44 12.82 -4.67
CA GLY A 305 8.75 12.22 -4.48
C GLY A 305 9.73 12.52 -5.62
N ASN A 306 9.28 12.51 -6.88
CA ASN A 306 10.10 12.87 -8.02
C ASN A 306 10.53 14.35 -7.96
N GLN A 307 9.59 15.26 -7.66
CA GLN A 307 9.86 16.70 -7.61
C GLN A 307 10.78 17.09 -6.44
N ILE A 308 10.62 16.47 -5.26
CA ILE A 308 11.53 16.77 -4.13
C ILE A 308 12.93 16.21 -4.38
N ALA A 309 13.04 15.04 -5.03
CA ALA A 309 14.33 14.47 -5.43
C ALA A 309 15.09 15.38 -6.42
N GLU A 310 14.37 15.96 -7.39
CA GLU A 310 14.90 16.93 -8.34
C GLU A 310 15.34 18.22 -7.63
N ALA A 311 14.48 18.82 -6.81
CA ALA A 311 14.77 20.07 -6.09
C ALA A 311 15.94 19.95 -5.12
N ARG A 312 16.17 18.76 -4.55
CA ARG A 312 17.30 18.46 -3.66
C ARG A 312 18.55 17.96 -4.38
N GLN A 313 18.48 17.72 -5.68
CA GLN A 313 19.53 17.04 -6.46
C GLN A 313 19.93 15.70 -5.81
N HIS A 314 18.94 14.99 -5.26
CA HIS A 314 19.10 13.74 -4.54
C HIS A 314 18.23 12.64 -5.18
N PRO A 315 18.75 11.92 -6.20
CA PRO A 315 17.97 10.92 -6.93
C PRO A 315 17.36 9.85 -6.03
N LEU A 316 16.13 9.42 -6.32
CA LEU A 316 15.41 8.38 -5.56
C LEU A 316 16.13 7.02 -5.54
N THR A 317 17.14 6.82 -6.39
CA THR A 317 17.96 5.60 -6.43
C THR A 317 19.20 5.69 -5.53
N MET A 318 19.47 6.86 -4.96
CA MET A 318 20.64 7.03 -4.09
C MET A 318 20.46 6.24 -2.78
N ARG A 319 21.48 5.49 -2.40
CA ARG A 319 21.53 4.71 -1.16
C ARG A 319 22.84 4.95 -0.45
N ARG A 320 22.81 4.98 0.88
CA ARG A 320 23.99 5.12 1.73
C ARG A 320 24.58 3.76 2.05
N TYR A 321 23.76 2.81 2.45
CA TYR A 321 24.14 1.49 2.95
C TYR A 321 23.54 0.33 2.18
N MET A 322 22.25 0.43 1.82
CA MET A 322 21.50 -0.60 1.14
C MET A 322 22.20 -1.03 -0.15
N TRP A 323 22.39 -2.33 -0.34
CA TRP A 323 23.13 -2.97 -1.44
C TRP A 323 24.63 -2.64 -1.51
N LYS A 324 25.20 -1.94 -0.52
CA LYS A 324 26.62 -1.57 -0.47
C LYS A 324 27.36 -2.21 0.71
N LEU A 325 26.64 -2.52 1.77
CA LEU A 325 27.18 -3.17 2.95
C LEU A 325 26.45 -4.49 3.18
N SER A 326 27.11 -5.43 3.86
CA SER A 326 26.44 -6.61 4.43
C SER A 326 25.77 -6.23 5.73
N TYR A 327 24.53 -6.62 5.94
CA TYR A 327 23.75 -6.38 7.16
C TYR A 327 22.77 -7.54 7.43
#